data_d51a48951aa1e2565fa57d639e8f041c
#
_entry.id   d51a48951aa1e2565fa57d639e8f041c
#
_cell.length_a   1.000
_cell.length_b   1.000
_cell.length_c   1.000
_cell.angle_alpha   90.00
_cell.angle_beta   90.00
_cell.angle_gamma   90.00
#
_symmetry.space_group_name_H-M   'P 1'
#
loop_
_entity.id
_entity.type
_entity.pdbx_description
1 polymer ?
#
loop_
_entity_poly.entity_id
_entity_poly.type
_entity_poly.pdbx_seq_one_letter_code
_entity_poly.pdbx_strand_id
1 'polypeptide(L)'
;DAELPEPPIIHTETRRLTAAYPIYKRGFERHLEALENWTSSQPGLLTLGRQGLFAHDNTHHALEMAWAAADCLDTSGTFDNTGWEKALKSFATHVVED
;
A
#
# COMPACT_ATOMS: atom_id res chain seq x y z
N ASP A 1 -30.82 -16.25 6.67
CA ASP A 1 -29.77 -16.52 7.67
C ASP A 1 -29.20 -17.90 7.36
N ALA A 2 -27.90 -17.92 6.98
CA ALA A 2 -27.17 -19.16 6.89
C ALA A 2 -26.82 -19.59 8.31
N GLU A 3 -27.53 -20.62 8.83
CA GLU A 3 -27.15 -21.27 10.08
C GLU A 3 -25.82 -22.00 9.85
N LEU A 4 -24.73 -21.30 10.15
CA LEU A 4 -23.40 -21.93 10.15
C LEU A 4 -23.29 -22.82 11.41
N PRO A 5 -22.70 -24.01 11.30
CA PRO A 5 -22.47 -24.84 12.47
C PRO A 5 -21.53 -24.09 13.43
N GLU A 6 -21.82 -24.13 14.72
CA GLU A 6 -20.97 -23.60 15.78
C GLU A 6 -19.95 -24.68 16.21
N PRO A 7 -18.74 -24.70 15.59
CA PRO A 7 -17.70 -25.63 16.00
C PRO A 7 -17.15 -25.23 17.39
N PRO A 8 -16.71 -26.18 18.21
CA PRO A 8 -16.08 -25.86 19.48
C PRO A 8 -14.79 -25.06 19.24
N ILE A 9 -14.63 -23.94 19.95
CA ILE A 9 -13.40 -23.17 19.93
C ILE A 9 -12.36 -23.92 20.77
N ILE A 10 -11.32 -24.43 20.11
CA ILE A 10 -10.24 -25.20 20.76
C ILE A 10 -9.03 -24.32 21.11
N HIS A 11 -8.90 -23.17 20.46
CA HIS A 11 -7.82 -22.22 20.72
C HIS A 11 -8.19 -20.83 20.21
N THR A 12 -7.75 -19.77 20.93
CA THR A 12 -7.89 -18.38 20.50
C THR A 12 -6.54 -17.69 20.70
N GLU A 13 -6.02 -17.06 19.64
CA GLU A 13 -4.84 -16.20 19.71
C GLU A 13 -5.23 -14.77 19.29
N THR A 14 -4.79 -13.79 20.07
CA THR A 14 -5.00 -12.37 19.76
C THR A 14 -3.67 -11.67 19.55
N ARG A 15 -3.50 -11.04 18.40
CA ARG A 15 -2.35 -10.18 18.09
C ARG A 15 -2.80 -8.74 17.90
N ARG A 16 -2.14 -7.82 18.59
CA ARG A 16 -2.41 -6.39 18.46
C ARG A 16 -1.33 -5.74 17.59
N LEU A 17 -1.75 -5.11 16.49
CA LEU A 17 -0.89 -4.29 15.64
C LEU A 17 -1.13 -2.82 15.95
N THR A 18 -0.06 -2.07 16.27
CA THR A 18 -0.15 -0.67 16.71
C THR A 18 -0.17 0.35 15.57
N ALA A 19 0.14 0.00 14.35
CA ALA A 19 0.19 0.91 13.20
C ALA A 19 -0.41 0.25 11.97
N ALA A 20 -1.62 -0.31 12.12
CA ALA A 20 -2.28 -1.07 11.05
C ALA A 20 -2.80 -0.18 9.91
N TYR A 21 -3.13 1.08 10.21
CA TYR A 21 -3.65 2.04 9.24
C TYR A 21 -2.95 3.39 9.36
N PRO A 22 -2.76 4.11 8.23
CA PRO A 22 -2.36 5.51 8.25
C PRO A 22 -3.37 6.37 9.00
N ILE A 23 -2.91 7.31 9.80
CA ILE A 23 -3.76 8.29 10.49
C ILE A 23 -3.49 9.66 9.91
N TYR A 24 -4.44 10.20 9.16
CA TYR A 24 -4.35 11.51 8.52
C TYR A 24 -4.60 12.63 9.55
N LYS A 25 -3.54 13.01 10.26
CA LYS A 25 -3.58 14.18 11.15
C LYS A 25 -3.41 15.44 10.32
N ARG A 26 -4.03 16.56 10.77
CA ARG A 26 -3.87 17.85 10.08
C ARG A 26 -2.39 18.20 9.89
N GLY A 27 -1.99 18.48 8.63
CA GLY A 27 -0.63 18.84 8.27
C GLY A 27 0.33 17.65 8.09
N PHE A 28 -0.19 16.41 7.96
CA PHE A 28 0.63 15.24 7.69
C PHE A 28 1.28 15.31 6.30
N GLU A 29 0.66 15.98 5.34
CA GLU A 29 1.03 16.03 3.93
C GLU A 29 2.48 16.49 3.75
N ARG A 30 2.88 17.55 4.46
CA ARG A 30 4.26 18.07 4.40
C ARG A 30 5.31 17.07 4.87
N HIS A 31 4.95 16.21 5.83
CA HIS A 31 5.88 15.19 6.35
C HIS A 31 5.93 14.00 5.38
N LEU A 32 4.78 13.63 4.81
CA LEU A 32 4.69 12.60 3.80
C LEU A 32 5.49 12.99 2.56
N GLU A 33 5.28 14.21 2.02
CA GLU A 33 6.03 14.75 0.88
C GLU A 33 7.55 14.71 1.11
N ALA A 34 8.01 15.08 2.31
CA ALA A 34 9.43 15.03 2.64
C ALA A 34 9.98 13.59 2.62
N LEU A 35 9.20 12.62 3.11
CA LEU A 35 9.57 11.20 3.07
C LEU A 35 9.56 10.65 1.63
N GLU A 36 8.54 10.97 0.86
CA GLU A 36 8.41 10.57 -0.55
C GLU A 36 9.56 11.11 -1.40
N ASN A 37 9.90 12.38 -1.23
CA ASN A 37 11.05 12.99 -1.91
C ASN A 37 12.36 12.30 -1.54
N TRP A 38 12.52 11.95 -0.25
CA TRP A 38 13.72 11.24 0.18
C TRP A 38 13.74 9.81 -0.38
N THR A 39 12.67 9.03 -0.28
CA THR A 39 12.61 7.65 -0.79
C THR A 39 12.81 7.60 -2.30
N SER A 40 12.19 8.53 -3.05
CA SER A 40 12.34 8.63 -4.51
C SER A 40 13.77 8.99 -4.95
N SER A 41 14.53 9.64 -4.07
CA SER A 41 15.95 9.96 -4.35
C SER A 41 16.90 8.79 -4.11
N GLN A 42 16.44 7.69 -3.50
CA GLN A 42 17.29 6.54 -3.20
C GLN A 42 17.32 5.55 -4.38
N PRO A 43 18.50 5.27 -4.97
CA PRO A 43 18.59 4.28 -6.04
C PRO A 43 18.15 2.89 -5.56
N GLY A 44 17.30 2.23 -6.34
CA GLY A 44 16.85 0.86 -6.07
C GLY A 44 15.86 0.73 -4.90
N LEU A 45 15.34 1.84 -4.38
CA LEU A 45 14.28 1.84 -3.36
C LEU A 45 12.93 2.21 -3.98
N LEU A 46 11.94 1.35 -3.77
CA LEU A 46 10.56 1.58 -4.16
C LEU A 46 9.66 1.36 -2.95
N THR A 47 8.74 2.27 -2.70
CA THR A 47 7.70 2.13 -1.68
C THR A 47 6.34 1.95 -2.33
N LEU A 48 5.56 0.98 -1.85
CA LEU A 48 4.22 0.69 -2.35
C LEU A 48 3.33 0.11 -1.26
N GLY A 49 2.05 -0.04 -1.59
CA GLY A 49 1.06 -0.57 -0.66
C GLY A 49 0.61 0.45 0.39
N ARG A 50 -0.34 0.04 1.23
CA ARG A 50 -0.98 0.90 2.23
C ARG A 50 0.00 1.66 3.12
N GLN A 51 1.04 1.00 3.59
CA GLN A 51 2.02 1.62 4.48
C GLN A 51 3.08 2.42 3.70
N GLY A 52 3.51 1.92 2.54
CA GLY A 52 4.55 2.55 1.73
C GLY A 52 4.10 3.84 1.07
N LEU A 53 2.83 3.94 0.68
CA LEU A 53 2.23 5.15 0.10
C LEU A 53 1.37 5.93 1.09
N PHE A 54 1.31 5.51 2.35
CA PHE A 54 0.49 6.12 3.41
C PHE A 54 -0.98 6.29 2.98
N ALA A 55 -1.55 5.27 2.33
CA ALA A 55 -2.88 5.29 1.71
C ALA A 55 -3.87 4.39 2.44
N HIS A 56 -5.14 4.84 2.53
CA HIS A 56 -6.27 4.02 2.96
C HIS A 56 -6.78 3.20 1.78
N ASP A 57 -6.14 2.08 1.52
CA ASP A 57 -6.44 1.23 0.38
C ASP A 57 -6.92 -0.16 0.81
N ASN A 58 -7.73 -0.78 -0.04
CA ASN A 58 -8.14 -2.17 0.11
C ASN A 58 -7.03 -3.12 -0.38
N THR A 59 -7.17 -4.41 -0.09
CA THR A 59 -6.17 -5.43 -0.47
C THR A 59 -5.94 -5.49 -1.98
N HIS A 60 -7.00 -5.36 -2.79
CA HIS A 60 -6.87 -5.37 -4.26
C HIS A 60 -6.09 -4.18 -4.79
N HIS A 61 -6.20 -2.98 -4.19
CA HIS A 61 -5.38 -1.82 -4.53
C HIS A 61 -3.89 -2.09 -4.25
N ALA A 62 -3.57 -2.71 -3.11
CA ALA A 62 -2.18 -3.07 -2.80
C ALA A 62 -1.60 -4.10 -3.79
N LEU A 63 -2.42 -5.04 -4.26
CA LEU A 63 -2.03 -5.98 -5.32
C LEU A 63 -1.81 -5.28 -6.66
N GLU A 64 -2.68 -4.35 -7.04
CA GLU A 64 -2.52 -3.53 -8.26
C GLU A 64 -1.20 -2.74 -8.22
N MET A 65 -0.88 -2.10 -7.09
CA MET A 65 0.40 -1.42 -6.91
C MET A 65 1.60 -2.34 -7.09
N ALA A 66 1.52 -3.56 -6.55
CA ALA A 66 2.60 -4.54 -6.68
C ALA A 66 2.80 -4.99 -8.13
N TRP A 67 1.72 -5.18 -8.87
CA TRP A 67 1.78 -5.56 -10.28
C TRP A 67 2.30 -4.42 -11.14
N ALA A 68 1.82 -3.19 -10.94
CA ALA A 68 2.34 -2.02 -11.64
C ALA A 68 3.84 -1.81 -11.38
N ALA A 69 4.32 -2.06 -10.16
CA ALA A 69 5.73 -2.03 -9.84
C ALA A 69 6.52 -3.11 -10.58
N ALA A 70 5.98 -4.32 -10.66
CA ALA A 70 6.59 -5.43 -11.42
C ALA A 70 6.63 -5.14 -12.91
N ASP A 71 5.58 -4.55 -13.47
CA ASP A 71 5.51 -4.16 -14.89
C ASP A 71 6.50 -3.04 -15.25
N CYS A 72 6.87 -2.21 -14.26
CA CYS A 72 7.91 -1.19 -14.44
C CYS A 72 9.33 -1.75 -14.36
N LEU A 73 9.52 -3.01 -13.96
CA LEU A 73 10.84 -3.64 -13.85
C LEU A 73 11.07 -4.60 -15.02
N ASP A 74 12.07 -4.32 -15.84
CA ASP A 74 12.43 -5.22 -16.94
C ASP A 74 13.31 -6.40 -16.49
N THR A 75 13.53 -7.34 -17.40
CA THR A 75 14.35 -8.54 -17.14
C THR A 75 15.83 -8.23 -16.92
N SER A 76 16.30 -7.03 -17.24
CA SER A 76 17.67 -6.55 -17.00
C SER A 76 17.83 -5.91 -15.61
N GLY A 77 16.73 -5.72 -14.88
CA GLY A 77 16.70 -5.02 -13.61
C GLY A 77 16.61 -3.48 -13.76
N THR A 78 16.31 -2.98 -14.96
CA THR A 78 16.06 -1.56 -15.19
C THR A 78 14.63 -1.21 -14.82
N PHE A 79 14.43 -0.12 -14.07
CA PHE A 79 13.13 0.33 -13.62
C PHE A 79 12.63 1.53 -14.45
N ASP A 80 11.40 1.44 -14.97
CA ASP A 80 10.72 2.53 -15.68
C ASP A 80 10.10 3.52 -14.68
N ASN A 81 10.88 4.54 -14.31
CA ASN A 81 10.42 5.60 -13.41
C ASN A 81 9.23 6.37 -13.98
N THR A 82 9.19 6.61 -15.29
CA THR A 82 8.08 7.34 -15.94
C THR A 82 6.78 6.57 -15.87
N GLY A 83 6.83 5.26 -16.14
CA GLY A 83 5.70 4.35 -15.97
C GLY A 83 5.19 4.33 -14.54
N TRP A 84 6.11 4.27 -13.58
CA TRP A 84 5.78 4.28 -12.15
C TRP A 84 5.13 5.60 -11.70
N GLU A 85 5.65 6.76 -12.10
CA GLU A 85 5.03 8.06 -11.80
C GLU A 85 3.61 8.16 -12.35
N LYS A 86 3.36 7.58 -13.52
CA LYS A 86 2.01 7.49 -14.09
C LYS A 86 1.10 6.59 -13.26
N ALA A 87 1.59 5.44 -12.80
CA ALA A 87 0.86 4.53 -11.93
C ALA A 87 0.50 5.19 -10.59
N LEU A 88 1.44 5.91 -9.95
CA LEU A 88 1.19 6.66 -8.72
C LEU A 88 0.03 7.65 -8.84
N LYS A 89 -0.09 8.34 -9.99
CA LYS A 89 -1.22 9.24 -10.25
C LYS A 89 -2.55 8.50 -10.35
N SER A 90 -2.55 7.27 -10.87
CA SER A 90 -3.74 6.42 -10.90
C SER A 90 -4.14 5.98 -9.50
N PHE A 91 -3.18 5.57 -8.67
CA PHE A 91 -3.44 5.13 -7.30
C PHE A 91 -4.03 6.24 -6.42
N ALA A 92 -3.67 7.50 -6.66
CA ALA A 92 -4.27 8.64 -5.96
C ALA A 92 -5.78 8.80 -6.20
N THR A 93 -6.35 8.10 -7.18
CA THR A 93 -7.78 8.09 -7.49
C THR A 93 -8.53 6.89 -6.93
N HIS A 94 -7.86 6.01 -6.19
CA HIS A 94 -8.50 4.85 -5.57
C HIS A 94 -9.60 5.29 -4.61
N VAL A 95 -10.74 4.63 -4.69
CA VAL A 95 -11.87 4.80 -3.77
C VAL A 95 -11.99 3.53 -2.94
N VAL A 96 -11.98 3.69 -1.62
CA VAL A 96 -12.23 2.58 -0.70
C VAL A 96 -13.72 2.33 -0.67
N GLU A 97 -14.13 1.16 -1.11
CA GLU A 97 -15.51 0.67 -0.99
C GLU A 97 -15.58 -0.29 0.19
N ASP A 98 -16.57 -0.04 1.09
CA ASP A 98 -16.89 -0.91 2.23
C ASP A 98 -17.87 -2.02 1.85
#